data_6f1eafee8fe825efb92175563f71f654
#
_entry.id   6f1eafee8fe825efb92175563f71f654
#
_cell.length_a   1.000
_cell.length_b   1.000
_cell.length_c   1.000
_cell.angle_alpha   90.00
_cell.angle_beta   90.00
_cell.angle_gamma   90.00
#
_symmetry.space_group_name_H-M   'P 1'
#
loop_
_entity.id
_entity.type
_entity.pdbx_description
1 polymer ?
#
loop_
_entity_poly.entity_id
_entity_poly.type
_entity_poly.pdbx_seq_one_letter_code
_entity_poly.pdbx_strand_id
1 'polypeptide(L)'
;MFTDPETPARRVAGLTRSLPFMQALHGQTVVIVDGGAAGDVHARAAFAQDVALLAVTGIRPIVVQSGPAAFDTQSVHTTHAAMAGVNHELVRLIGSHGARAIGVDGHDGGLLVASAEPDGANTSAVARFDATALNAFLDNGLVPVVMPVAPDDAGHDRLLRPERLGSLFAQRTGAVTLVMMVERALLRELDALAGPYGITELEQWLAEHPVADATPCVRDALDALAHGVQNVHLADIGQPESLIDELLTEEGSGMVFCRRGHTDLLSETRRYFADSACVLRDGFSVERKPVVRF
;
A
#
# COMPACT_ATOMS: atom_id res chain seq x y z
N MET A 1 16.11 -6.41 28.97
CA MET A 1 15.84 -4.97 29.13
C MET A 1 14.35 -4.84 28.94
N PHE A 2 13.59 -4.68 30.02
CA PHE A 2 12.13 -4.64 29.97
C PHE A 2 11.71 -3.36 29.27
N THR A 3 11.06 -3.47 28.12
CA THR A 3 10.36 -2.36 27.50
C THR A 3 9.28 -1.87 28.47
N ASP A 4 9.33 -0.60 28.80
CA ASP A 4 8.39 0.07 29.70
C ASP A 4 6.96 -0.17 29.16
N PRO A 5 6.05 -0.83 29.92
CA PRO A 5 4.72 -1.09 29.42
C PRO A 5 4.02 0.25 29.22
N GLU A 6 3.69 0.58 27.98
CA GLU A 6 2.91 1.76 27.66
C GLU A 6 1.70 1.87 28.59
N THR A 7 1.58 2.98 29.26
CA THR A 7 0.47 3.21 30.18
C THR A 7 -0.85 3.17 29.38
N PRO A 8 -1.96 2.68 29.96
CA PRO A 8 -3.27 2.66 29.28
C PRO A 8 -3.66 4.00 28.66
N ALA A 9 -3.25 5.11 29.26
CA ALA A 9 -3.47 6.45 28.72
C ALA A 9 -2.72 6.72 27.41
N ARG A 10 -1.50 6.20 27.24
CA ARG A 10 -0.72 6.34 25.99
C ARG A 10 -1.35 5.54 24.85
N ARG A 11 -1.86 4.33 25.11
CA ARG A 11 -2.56 3.51 24.10
C ARG A 11 -3.83 4.19 23.60
N VAL A 12 -4.63 4.74 24.51
CA VAL A 12 -5.84 5.49 24.13
C VAL A 12 -5.48 6.76 23.35
N ALA A 13 -4.40 7.47 23.76
CA ALA A 13 -3.93 8.65 23.04
C ALA A 13 -3.46 8.30 21.61
N GLY A 14 -2.82 7.14 21.40
CA GLY A 14 -2.45 6.63 20.07
C GLY A 14 -3.67 6.48 19.16
N LEU A 15 -4.69 5.76 19.62
CA LEU A 15 -5.94 5.59 18.86
C LEU A 15 -6.62 6.92 18.51
N THR A 16 -6.63 7.87 19.45
CA THR A 16 -7.22 9.18 19.21
C THR A 16 -6.45 10.00 18.17
N ARG A 17 -5.12 9.86 18.12
CA ARG A 17 -4.28 10.50 17.10
C ARG A 17 -4.46 9.91 15.71
N SER A 18 -4.71 8.60 15.61
CA SER A 18 -4.94 7.92 14.33
C SER A 18 -6.31 8.19 13.73
N LEU A 19 -7.28 8.65 14.53
CA LEU A 19 -8.66 8.86 14.09
C LEU A 19 -8.82 9.80 12.88
N PRO A 20 -8.13 10.94 12.78
CA PRO A 20 -8.22 11.82 11.60
C PRO A 20 -7.78 11.12 10.31
N PHE A 21 -6.71 10.31 10.37
CA PHE A 21 -6.22 9.54 9.21
C PHE A 21 -7.21 8.46 8.80
N MET A 22 -7.79 7.72 9.77
CA MET A 22 -8.83 6.74 9.50
C MET A 22 -10.05 7.39 8.83
N GLN A 23 -10.48 8.57 9.30
CA GLN A 23 -11.60 9.30 8.72
C GLN A 23 -11.32 9.74 7.28
N ALA A 24 -10.11 10.22 6.98
CA ALA A 24 -9.71 10.64 5.66
C ALA A 24 -9.63 9.49 4.66
N LEU A 25 -9.14 8.37 5.11
CA LEU A 25 -8.99 7.18 4.27
C LEU A 25 -10.27 6.34 4.20
N HIS A 26 -11.28 6.63 5.05
CA HIS A 26 -12.54 5.88 5.06
C HIS A 26 -13.25 5.96 3.69
N GLY A 27 -13.58 4.80 3.14
CA GLY A 27 -14.17 4.65 1.81
C GLY A 27 -13.19 4.86 0.64
N GLN A 28 -11.96 5.26 0.91
CA GLN A 28 -10.93 5.45 -0.12
C GLN A 28 -10.25 4.14 -0.48
N THR A 29 -9.85 4.03 -1.75
CA THR A 29 -9.05 2.89 -2.21
C THR A 29 -7.58 3.16 -1.93
N VAL A 30 -6.91 2.16 -1.36
CA VAL A 30 -5.46 2.14 -1.11
C VAL A 30 -4.88 0.89 -1.75
N VAL A 31 -3.88 1.04 -2.60
CA VAL A 31 -3.17 -0.10 -3.20
C VAL A 31 -1.90 -0.37 -2.39
N ILE A 32 -1.66 -1.62 -2.07
CA ILE A 32 -0.54 -2.05 -1.23
C ILE A 32 0.22 -3.16 -1.95
N VAL A 33 1.50 -2.95 -2.24
CA VAL A 33 2.42 -3.98 -2.74
C VAL A 33 3.14 -4.58 -1.55
N ASP A 34 3.03 -5.90 -1.34
CA ASP A 34 3.48 -6.57 -0.12
C ASP A 34 5.01 -6.71 0.02
N GLY A 35 5.77 -6.34 -1.03
CA GLY A 35 7.24 -6.26 -1.00
C GLY A 35 7.96 -7.58 -0.72
N GLY A 36 7.27 -8.71 -0.74
CA GLY A 36 7.85 -10.01 -0.43
C GLY A 36 7.72 -10.43 1.05
N ALA A 37 6.83 -9.81 1.83
CA ALA A 37 6.40 -10.29 3.16
C ALA A 37 6.06 -11.79 3.15
N ALA A 38 5.79 -12.29 1.95
CA ALA A 38 5.52 -13.68 1.66
C ALA A 38 6.63 -14.67 2.10
N GLY A 39 7.89 -14.22 2.21
CA GLY A 39 9.03 -15.07 2.55
C GLY A 39 9.16 -15.41 4.04
N ASP A 40 8.69 -14.53 4.93
CA ASP A 40 8.72 -14.72 6.39
C ASP A 40 7.29 -14.89 6.93
N VAL A 41 7.05 -15.99 7.64
CA VAL A 41 5.75 -16.33 8.23
C VAL A 41 5.29 -15.26 9.24
N HIS A 42 6.20 -14.69 10.02
CA HIS A 42 5.86 -13.68 11.01
C HIS A 42 5.56 -12.32 10.35
N ALA A 43 6.37 -11.91 9.39
CA ALA A 43 6.13 -10.69 8.61
C ALA A 43 4.80 -10.77 7.85
N ARG A 44 4.49 -11.93 7.26
CA ARG A 44 3.23 -12.18 6.56
C ARG A 44 2.02 -12.09 7.50
N ALA A 45 2.12 -12.63 8.72
CA ALA A 45 1.04 -12.56 9.68
C ALA A 45 0.79 -11.13 10.16
N ALA A 46 1.86 -10.36 10.44
CA ALA A 46 1.75 -8.95 10.80
C ALA A 46 1.15 -8.11 9.66
N PHE A 47 1.66 -8.27 8.45
CA PHE A 47 1.11 -7.60 7.26
C PHE A 47 -0.39 -7.91 7.04
N ALA A 48 -0.79 -9.17 7.17
CA ALA A 48 -2.20 -9.56 7.04
C ALA A 48 -3.08 -8.94 8.12
N GLN A 49 -2.58 -8.79 9.34
CA GLN A 49 -3.25 -8.08 10.42
C GLN A 49 -3.44 -6.60 10.10
N ASP A 50 -2.40 -5.93 9.58
CA ASP A 50 -2.45 -4.52 9.18
C ASP A 50 -3.47 -4.30 8.07
N VAL A 51 -3.45 -5.13 7.02
CA VAL A 51 -4.43 -5.08 5.91
C VAL A 51 -5.85 -5.29 6.43
N ALA A 52 -6.05 -6.24 7.35
CA ALA A 52 -7.37 -6.49 7.93
C ALA A 52 -7.84 -5.29 8.76
N LEU A 53 -6.96 -4.64 9.53
CA LEU A 53 -7.28 -3.43 10.29
C LEU A 53 -7.73 -2.30 9.36
N LEU A 54 -7.02 -2.05 8.26
CA LEU A 54 -7.43 -1.06 7.26
C LEU A 54 -8.82 -1.38 6.71
N ALA A 55 -9.08 -2.63 6.32
CA ALA A 55 -10.37 -3.03 5.77
C ALA A 55 -11.52 -2.88 6.80
N VAL A 56 -11.30 -3.29 8.05
CA VAL A 56 -12.31 -3.21 9.12
C VAL A 56 -12.63 -1.76 9.49
N THR A 57 -11.67 -0.84 9.35
CA THR A 57 -11.89 0.60 9.56
C THR A 57 -12.58 1.30 8.37
N GLY A 58 -12.94 0.55 7.33
CA GLY A 58 -13.68 1.06 6.18
C GLY A 58 -12.81 1.60 5.05
N ILE A 59 -11.50 1.42 5.12
CA ILE A 59 -10.58 1.65 3.99
C ILE A 59 -10.76 0.50 2.99
N ARG A 60 -10.51 0.74 1.71
CA ARG A 60 -10.70 -0.24 0.62
C ARG A 60 -9.34 -0.71 0.08
N PRO A 61 -8.65 -1.66 0.74
CA PRO A 61 -7.34 -2.08 0.31
C PRO A 61 -7.40 -3.02 -0.89
N ILE A 62 -6.45 -2.86 -1.83
CA ILE A 62 -6.08 -3.82 -2.86
C ILE A 62 -4.66 -4.25 -2.55
N VAL A 63 -4.43 -5.54 -2.36
CA VAL A 63 -3.09 -6.09 -2.12
C VAL A 63 -2.55 -6.65 -3.43
N VAL A 64 -1.35 -6.22 -3.82
CA VAL A 64 -0.56 -6.84 -4.89
C VAL A 64 0.51 -7.67 -4.24
N GLN A 65 0.41 -8.98 -4.44
CA GLN A 65 1.37 -9.92 -3.90
C GLN A 65 2.70 -9.81 -4.66
N SER A 66 3.81 -9.78 -3.94
CA SER A 66 5.13 -9.94 -4.53
C SER A 66 5.46 -11.42 -4.71
N GLY A 67 6.28 -11.72 -5.68
CA GLY A 67 6.82 -13.06 -5.88
C GLY A 67 7.97 -13.37 -4.90
N PRO A 68 8.46 -14.61 -4.91
CA PRO A 68 9.69 -14.94 -4.21
C PRO A 68 10.84 -14.06 -4.72
N ALA A 69 11.76 -13.68 -3.82
CA ALA A 69 12.89 -12.78 -4.11
C ALA A 69 13.79 -13.24 -5.28
N ALA A 70 13.78 -14.52 -5.60
CA ALA A 70 14.35 -15.08 -6.82
C ALA A 70 13.21 -15.67 -7.66
N PHE A 71 12.74 -14.96 -8.67
CA PHE A 71 11.94 -15.57 -9.71
C PHE A 71 12.79 -16.66 -10.38
N ASP A 72 12.44 -17.92 -10.13
CA ASP A 72 13.03 -19.00 -10.93
C ASP A 72 12.47 -18.90 -12.35
N THR A 73 13.29 -18.31 -13.22
CA THR A 73 12.97 -18.08 -14.63
C THR A 73 12.83 -19.37 -15.42
N GLN A 74 13.15 -20.50 -14.82
CA GLN A 74 13.09 -21.79 -15.51
C GLN A 74 11.66 -22.30 -15.67
N SER A 75 10.70 -21.82 -14.83
CA SER A 75 9.29 -22.21 -15.00
C SER A 75 8.33 -21.18 -14.37
N VAL A 76 7.66 -20.40 -15.21
CA VAL A 76 6.53 -19.53 -14.81
C VAL A 76 5.46 -20.33 -14.08
N HIS A 77 5.19 -21.56 -14.53
CA HIS A 77 4.20 -22.45 -13.93
C HIS A 77 4.56 -22.84 -12.48
N THR A 78 5.81 -23.17 -12.21
CA THR A 78 6.26 -23.51 -10.85
C THR A 78 6.16 -22.27 -9.95
N THR A 79 6.54 -21.11 -10.45
CA THR A 79 6.43 -19.82 -9.73
C THR A 79 4.97 -19.49 -9.44
N HIS A 80 4.06 -19.62 -10.42
CA HIS A 80 2.63 -19.41 -10.25
C HIS A 80 2.05 -20.33 -9.16
N ALA A 81 2.35 -21.63 -9.20
CA ALA A 81 1.88 -22.58 -8.19
C ALA A 81 2.39 -22.23 -6.77
N ALA A 82 3.65 -21.83 -6.64
CA ALA A 82 4.20 -21.39 -5.35
C ALA A 82 3.52 -20.12 -4.84
N MET A 83 3.28 -19.15 -5.72
CA MET A 83 2.58 -17.91 -5.40
C MET A 83 1.13 -18.15 -4.98
N ALA A 84 0.43 -19.09 -5.62
CA ALA A 84 -0.95 -19.46 -5.26
C ALA A 84 -1.05 -19.99 -3.82
N GLY A 85 -0.07 -20.78 -3.36
CA GLY A 85 0.00 -21.21 -1.97
C GLY A 85 0.11 -20.05 -0.97
N VAL A 86 0.99 -19.10 -1.26
CA VAL A 86 1.16 -17.89 -0.44
C VAL A 86 -0.07 -16.99 -0.49
N ASN A 87 -0.67 -16.81 -1.67
CA ASN A 87 -1.89 -16.06 -1.85
C ASN A 87 -3.03 -16.60 -0.97
N HIS A 88 -3.24 -17.92 -1.02
CA HIS A 88 -4.24 -18.59 -0.20
C HIS A 88 -3.98 -18.38 1.30
N GLU A 89 -2.73 -18.42 1.71
CA GLU A 89 -2.36 -18.18 3.11
C GLU A 89 -2.62 -16.72 3.53
N LEU A 90 -2.27 -15.73 2.71
CA LEU A 90 -2.60 -14.32 2.96
C LEU A 90 -4.11 -14.10 3.11
N VAL A 91 -4.91 -14.63 2.18
CA VAL A 91 -6.38 -14.57 2.26
C VAL A 91 -6.89 -15.17 3.56
N ARG A 92 -6.38 -16.34 3.96
CA ARG A 92 -6.76 -16.99 5.21
C ARG A 92 -6.36 -16.15 6.44
N LEU A 93 -5.16 -15.57 6.44
CA LEU A 93 -4.67 -14.73 7.55
C LEU A 93 -5.49 -13.44 7.67
N ILE A 94 -5.74 -12.73 6.56
CA ILE A 94 -6.61 -11.54 6.55
C ILE A 94 -8.00 -11.90 7.09
N GLY A 95 -8.55 -13.05 6.65
CA GLY A 95 -9.83 -13.56 7.12
C GLY A 95 -9.86 -13.84 8.63
N SER A 96 -8.76 -14.38 9.18
CA SER A 96 -8.66 -14.67 10.62
C SER A 96 -8.66 -13.42 11.50
N HIS A 97 -8.34 -12.25 10.93
CA HIS A 97 -8.38 -10.94 11.59
C HIS A 97 -9.69 -10.16 11.34
N GLY A 98 -10.70 -10.81 10.73
CA GLY A 98 -12.06 -10.27 10.62
C GLY A 98 -12.39 -9.51 9.33
N ALA A 99 -11.45 -9.38 8.39
CA ALA A 99 -11.71 -8.84 7.08
C ALA A 99 -12.03 -9.97 6.07
N ARG A 100 -12.76 -9.64 5.01
CA ARG A 100 -13.10 -10.58 3.94
C ARG A 100 -12.14 -10.40 2.79
N ALA A 101 -11.34 -11.40 2.46
CA ALA A 101 -10.38 -11.34 1.35
C ALA A 101 -10.68 -12.37 0.27
N ILE A 102 -10.22 -12.10 -0.94
CA ILE A 102 -10.29 -13.01 -2.10
C ILE A 102 -8.95 -12.98 -2.83
N GLY A 103 -8.42 -14.18 -3.13
CA GLY A 103 -7.23 -14.32 -3.96
C GLY A 103 -7.62 -14.37 -5.42
N VAL A 104 -6.90 -13.63 -6.27
CA VAL A 104 -7.15 -13.57 -7.73
C VAL A 104 -5.83 -13.42 -8.47
N ASP A 105 -5.84 -13.75 -9.77
CA ASP A 105 -4.78 -13.46 -10.72
C ASP A 105 -5.32 -12.83 -12.02
N GLY A 106 -4.47 -12.66 -13.02
CA GLY A 106 -4.86 -12.02 -14.27
C GLY A 106 -5.92 -12.78 -15.07
N HIS A 107 -6.07 -14.10 -14.87
CA HIS A 107 -7.09 -14.90 -15.56
C HIS A 107 -8.50 -14.64 -15.03
N ASP A 108 -8.61 -14.31 -13.73
CA ASP A 108 -9.88 -14.19 -13.04
C ASP A 108 -10.71 -13.03 -13.59
N GLY A 109 -11.84 -13.37 -14.20
CA GLY A 109 -12.73 -12.37 -14.81
C GLY A 109 -12.11 -11.61 -15.99
N GLY A 110 -10.97 -12.06 -16.54
CA GLY A 110 -10.24 -11.31 -17.57
C GLY A 110 -9.57 -10.04 -17.04
N LEU A 111 -9.18 -10.05 -15.78
CA LEU A 111 -8.63 -8.91 -15.06
C LEU A 111 -7.43 -8.28 -15.76
N LEU A 112 -6.48 -9.12 -16.23
CA LEU A 112 -5.24 -8.67 -16.85
C LEU A 112 -4.92 -9.50 -18.10
N VAL A 113 -4.30 -8.84 -19.08
CA VAL A 113 -3.59 -9.49 -20.18
C VAL A 113 -2.18 -8.93 -20.22
N ALA A 114 -1.19 -9.81 -20.18
CA ALA A 114 0.20 -9.46 -20.28
C ALA A 114 0.61 -9.19 -21.74
N SER A 115 1.61 -8.32 -21.95
CA SER A 115 2.30 -8.21 -23.22
C SER A 115 3.22 -9.41 -23.42
N ALA A 116 3.37 -9.84 -24.68
CA ALA A 116 4.41 -10.81 -25.03
C ALA A 116 5.82 -10.23 -24.93
N GLU A 117 5.94 -8.90 -24.95
CA GLU A 117 7.22 -8.21 -24.82
C GLU A 117 7.67 -8.13 -23.35
N PRO A 118 8.98 -8.29 -23.10
CA PRO A 118 9.52 -8.22 -21.76
C PRO A 118 9.47 -6.79 -21.21
N ASP A 119 9.12 -6.66 -19.90
CA ASP A 119 9.27 -5.45 -19.10
C ASP A 119 10.32 -5.71 -18.01
N GLY A 120 11.58 -5.84 -18.43
CA GLY A 120 12.70 -6.26 -17.60
C GLY A 120 13.19 -7.67 -17.93
N ALA A 121 14.07 -8.22 -17.09
CA ALA A 121 14.77 -9.47 -17.41
C ALA A 121 13.85 -10.71 -17.46
N ASN A 122 12.78 -10.72 -16.64
CA ASN A 122 11.97 -11.92 -16.40
C ASN A 122 10.47 -11.62 -16.26
N THR A 123 10.04 -10.41 -16.56
CA THR A 123 8.65 -9.97 -16.42
C THR A 123 8.15 -9.38 -17.72
N SER A 124 6.84 -9.33 -17.87
CA SER A 124 6.15 -8.73 -19.01
C SER A 124 5.40 -7.46 -18.59
N ALA A 125 5.19 -6.55 -19.51
CA ALA A 125 4.30 -5.42 -19.31
C ALA A 125 2.84 -5.85 -19.30
N VAL A 126 1.94 -5.01 -18.79
CA VAL A 126 0.49 -5.21 -18.90
C VAL A 126 0.02 -4.58 -20.20
N ALA A 127 -0.60 -5.41 -21.07
CA ALA A 127 -1.20 -4.97 -22.34
C ALA A 127 -2.63 -4.47 -22.13
N ARG A 128 -3.43 -5.15 -21.29
CA ARG A 128 -4.81 -4.77 -20.95
C ARG A 128 -5.11 -4.99 -19.48
N PHE A 129 -5.93 -4.10 -18.92
CA PHE A 129 -6.42 -4.18 -17.55
C PHE A 129 -7.89 -3.76 -17.52
N ASP A 130 -8.73 -4.61 -16.94
CA ASP A 130 -10.14 -4.32 -16.65
C ASP A 130 -10.36 -4.19 -15.13
N ALA A 131 -10.58 -2.96 -14.68
CA ALA A 131 -10.81 -2.67 -13.27
C ALA A 131 -12.19 -3.12 -12.76
N THR A 132 -13.09 -3.57 -13.64
CA THR A 132 -14.49 -3.90 -13.28
C THR A 132 -14.54 -4.98 -12.19
N ALA A 133 -13.74 -6.04 -12.33
CA ALA A 133 -13.68 -7.12 -11.35
C ALA A 133 -13.18 -6.63 -9.99
N LEU A 134 -12.08 -5.86 -9.96
CA LEU A 134 -11.54 -5.30 -8.70
C LEU A 134 -12.55 -4.38 -8.03
N ASN A 135 -13.19 -3.49 -8.78
CA ASN A 135 -14.20 -2.59 -8.24
C ASN A 135 -15.38 -3.38 -7.66
N ALA A 136 -15.84 -4.43 -8.34
CA ALA A 136 -16.91 -5.29 -7.82
C ALA A 136 -16.54 -5.95 -6.50
N PHE A 137 -15.30 -6.40 -6.32
CA PHE A 137 -14.83 -6.94 -5.03
C PHE A 137 -14.84 -5.87 -3.95
N LEU A 138 -14.28 -4.70 -4.22
CA LEU A 138 -14.23 -3.58 -3.28
C LEU A 138 -15.63 -3.10 -2.88
N ASP A 139 -16.57 -3.00 -3.82
CA ASP A 139 -17.94 -2.56 -3.57
C ASP A 139 -18.73 -3.55 -2.70
N ASN A 140 -18.29 -4.83 -2.68
CA ASN A 140 -18.83 -5.86 -1.80
C ASN A 140 -18.04 -6.03 -0.49
N GLY A 141 -17.12 -5.12 -0.18
CA GLY A 141 -16.31 -5.15 1.04
C GLY A 141 -15.32 -6.31 1.09
N LEU A 142 -14.83 -6.76 -0.08
CA LEU A 142 -13.78 -7.76 -0.20
C LEU A 142 -12.43 -7.08 -0.42
N VAL A 143 -11.39 -7.66 0.16
CA VAL A 143 -9.99 -7.29 -0.08
C VAL A 143 -9.43 -8.18 -1.18
N PRO A 144 -9.23 -7.71 -2.42
CA PRO A 144 -8.57 -8.50 -3.44
C PRO A 144 -7.07 -8.60 -3.14
N VAL A 145 -6.55 -9.83 -3.15
CA VAL A 145 -5.13 -10.17 -3.06
C VAL A 145 -4.70 -10.70 -4.42
N VAL A 146 -4.02 -9.88 -5.20
CA VAL A 146 -3.74 -10.13 -6.62
C VAL A 146 -2.34 -10.68 -6.81
N MET A 147 -2.24 -11.86 -7.41
CA MET A 147 -0.97 -12.41 -7.87
C MET A 147 -0.52 -11.72 -9.16
N PRO A 148 0.77 -11.35 -9.29
CA PRO A 148 1.29 -10.71 -10.50
C PRO A 148 1.57 -11.73 -11.62
N VAL A 149 0.54 -12.48 -12.01
CA VAL A 149 0.55 -13.46 -13.10
C VAL A 149 -0.64 -13.15 -14.01
N ALA A 150 -0.42 -13.13 -15.31
CA ALA A 150 -1.48 -12.92 -16.29
C ALA A 150 -1.21 -13.69 -17.59
N PRO A 151 -2.24 -14.10 -18.34
CA PRO A 151 -2.06 -14.66 -19.66
C PRO A 151 -1.64 -13.59 -20.66
N ASP A 152 -0.83 -13.96 -21.65
CA ASP A 152 -0.67 -13.17 -22.87
C ASP A 152 -1.83 -13.47 -23.86
N ASP A 153 -1.85 -12.78 -25.01
CA ASP A 153 -2.88 -13.01 -26.05
C ASP A 153 -2.85 -14.44 -26.64
N ALA A 154 -1.76 -15.19 -26.45
CA ALA A 154 -1.66 -16.61 -26.84
C ALA A 154 -2.09 -17.57 -25.72
N GLY A 155 -2.42 -17.06 -24.53
CA GLY A 155 -2.81 -17.83 -23.36
C GLY A 155 -1.64 -18.39 -22.55
N HIS A 156 -0.41 -17.91 -22.76
CA HIS A 156 0.73 -18.30 -21.96
C HIS A 156 0.83 -17.42 -20.71
N ASP A 157 1.04 -18.03 -19.56
CA ASP A 157 1.28 -17.32 -18.31
C ASP A 157 2.55 -16.47 -18.37
N ARG A 158 2.44 -15.23 -17.92
CA ARG A 158 3.52 -14.26 -17.81
C ARG A 158 3.58 -13.71 -16.38
N LEU A 159 4.80 -13.54 -15.90
CA LEU A 159 5.04 -12.86 -14.63
C LEU A 159 5.06 -11.34 -14.88
N LEU A 160 4.44 -10.60 -13.98
CA LEU A 160 4.41 -9.14 -13.98
C LEU A 160 5.24 -8.60 -12.81
N ARG A 161 5.72 -7.37 -12.91
CA ARG A 161 6.39 -6.71 -11.79
C ARG A 161 5.34 -6.21 -10.79
N PRO A 162 5.40 -6.64 -9.52
CA PRO A 162 4.40 -6.26 -8.51
C PRO A 162 4.28 -4.74 -8.34
N GLU A 163 5.41 -4.01 -8.27
CA GLU A 163 5.43 -2.56 -8.10
C GLU A 163 4.79 -1.85 -9.28
N ARG A 164 5.09 -2.31 -10.50
CA ARG A 164 4.49 -1.80 -11.73
C ARG A 164 2.98 -2.06 -11.77
N LEU A 165 2.58 -3.26 -11.34
CA LEU A 165 1.17 -3.63 -11.25
C LEU A 165 0.44 -2.80 -10.18
N GLY A 166 1.07 -2.56 -9.02
CA GLY A 166 0.56 -1.69 -7.98
C GLY A 166 0.34 -0.27 -8.47
N SER A 167 1.34 0.30 -9.19
CA SER A 167 1.22 1.62 -9.82
C SER A 167 0.04 1.67 -10.80
N LEU A 168 -0.10 0.68 -11.68
CA LEU A 168 -1.21 0.59 -12.64
C LEU A 168 -2.58 0.50 -11.93
N PHE A 169 -2.69 -0.33 -10.90
CA PHE A 169 -3.93 -0.46 -10.14
C PHE A 169 -4.30 0.84 -9.45
N ALA A 170 -3.34 1.50 -8.81
CA ALA A 170 -3.58 2.77 -8.14
C ALA A 170 -4.12 3.84 -9.12
N GLN A 171 -3.52 3.93 -10.31
CA GLN A 171 -3.97 4.86 -11.36
C GLN A 171 -5.39 4.53 -11.85
N ARG A 172 -5.68 3.27 -12.10
CA ARG A 172 -6.90 2.84 -12.80
C ARG A 172 -8.10 2.66 -11.89
N THR A 173 -7.89 2.41 -10.59
CA THR A 173 -8.96 2.33 -9.59
C THR A 173 -9.24 3.66 -8.91
N GLY A 174 -8.44 4.70 -9.22
CA GLY A 174 -8.54 6.00 -8.56
C GLY A 174 -8.11 5.95 -7.09
N ALA A 175 -7.16 5.08 -6.76
CA ALA A 175 -6.64 5.01 -5.40
C ALA A 175 -6.00 6.34 -4.98
N VAL A 176 -6.25 6.77 -3.76
CA VAL A 176 -5.66 8.00 -3.22
C VAL A 176 -4.21 7.79 -2.85
N THR A 177 -3.84 6.56 -2.50
CA THR A 177 -2.52 6.19 -2.01
C THR A 177 -2.08 4.86 -2.58
N LEU A 178 -0.80 4.78 -2.94
CA LEU A 178 -0.06 3.55 -3.21
C LEU A 178 0.95 3.34 -2.08
N VAL A 179 0.98 2.18 -1.47
CA VAL A 179 2.02 1.78 -0.51
C VAL A 179 2.86 0.67 -1.12
N MET A 180 4.16 0.82 -1.11
CA MET A 180 5.11 -0.21 -1.48
C MET A 180 5.87 -0.63 -0.22
N MET A 181 5.67 -1.86 0.23
CA MET A 181 6.47 -2.44 1.30
C MET A 181 7.85 -2.79 0.72
N VAL A 182 8.91 -2.28 1.32
CA VAL A 182 10.27 -2.42 0.79
C VAL A 182 11.24 -2.84 1.89
N GLU A 183 12.38 -3.40 1.50
CA GLU A 183 13.43 -3.71 2.46
C GLU A 183 14.07 -2.43 3.03
N ARG A 184 14.48 -2.46 4.28
CA ARG A 184 15.19 -1.34 4.94
C ARG A 184 16.43 -0.89 4.19
N ALA A 185 17.09 -1.77 3.46
CA ALA A 185 18.26 -1.42 2.64
C ALA A 185 17.89 -0.39 1.58
N LEU A 186 16.75 -0.56 0.91
CA LEU A 186 16.25 0.37 -0.10
C LEU A 186 15.86 1.72 0.51
N LEU A 187 15.22 1.73 1.68
CA LEU A 187 14.92 2.99 2.38
C LEU A 187 16.18 3.77 2.72
N ARG A 188 17.24 3.08 3.18
CA ARG A 188 18.54 3.72 3.48
C ARG A 188 19.22 4.30 2.25
N GLU A 189 19.08 3.68 1.09
CA GLU A 189 19.59 4.22 -0.17
C GLU A 189 18.89 5.54 -0.52
N LEU A 190 17.62 5.66 -0.16
CA LEU A 190 16.80 6.85 -0.36
C LEU A 190 16.89 7.87 0.80
N ASP A 191 17.52 7.53 1.93
CA ASP A 191 17.65 8.41 3.11
C ASP A 191 18.40 9.73 2.81
N ALA A 192 19.19 9.79 1.74
CA ALA A 192 19.77 11.04 1.23
C ALA A 192 18.67 12.03 0.78
N LEU A 193 17.48 11.53 0.54
CA LEU A 193 16.26 12.26 0.30
C LEU A 193 15.57 12.53 1.66
N ALA A 194 15.92 13.56 2.43
CA ALA A 194 15.28 13.88 3.72
C ALA A 194 14.05 14.78 3.53
N GLY A 195 12.84 14.23 3.49
CA GLY A 195 11.58 15.01 3.46
C GLY A 195 10.55 14.46 2.46
N PRO A 196 9.34 15.01 2.41
CA PRO A 196 8.37 14.66 1.38
C PRO A 196 8.81 15.21 0.03
N TYR A 197 8.97 14.33 -0.95
CA TYR A 197 9.43 14.67 -2.30
C TYR A 197 8.29 14.72 -3.29
N GLY A 198 8.34 15.76 -4.14
CA GLY A 198 7.49 15.90 -5.28
C GLY A 198 8.05 15.21 -6.53
N ILE A 199 7.30 15.32 -7.61
CA ILE A 199 7.66 14.74 -8.92
C ILE A 199 9.05 15.23 -9.38
N THR A 200 9.31 16.53 -9.26
CA THR A 200 10.56 17.17 -9.75
C THR A 200 11.79 16.62 -9.02
N GLU A 201 11.71 16.45 -7.71
CA GLU A 201 12.80 15.93 -6.88
C GLU A 201 13.08 14.46 -7.23
N LEU A 202 12.03 13.67 -7.48
CA LEU A 202 12.17 12.27 -7.91
C LEU A 202 12.77 12.16 -9.31
N GLU A 203 12.38 13.01 -10.27
CA GLU A 203 12.98 13.08 -11.61
C GLU A 203 14.46 13.41 -11.53
N GLN A 204 14.83 14.37 -10.68
CA GLN A 204 16.23 14.73 -10.46
C GLN A 204 17.00 13.55 -9.86
N TRP A 205 16.47 12.91 -8.82
CA TRP A 205 17.10 11.75 -8.19
C TRP A 205 17.34 10.63 -9.20
N LEU A 206 16.35 10.31 -10.06
CA LEU A 206 16.48 9.30 -11.10
C LEU A 206 17.56 9.65 -12.14
N ALA A 207 17.73 10.93 -12.44
CA ALA A 207 18.78 11.37 -13.37
C ALA A 207 20.18 11.21 -12.76
N GLU A 208 20.31 11.42 -11.45
CA GLU A 208 21.58 11.29 -10.72
C GLU A 208 21.92 9.82 -10.37
N HIS A 209 20.90 8.94 -10.24
CA HIS A 209 21.03 7.54 -9.81
C HIS A 209 20.40 6.55 -10.81
N PRO A 210 20.88 6.48 -12.07
CA PRO A 210 20.21 5.71 -13.13
C PRO A 210 20.27 4.20 -12.95
N VAL A 211 21.17 3.68 -12.11
CA VAL A 211 21.45 2.25 -11.91
C VAL A 211 21.41 1.82 -10.43
N ALA A 212 20.86 2.65 -9.55
CA ALA A 212 20.69 2.32 -8.14
C ALA A 212 19.61 1.23 -7.95
N ASP A 213 19.71 0.45 -6.87
CA ASP A 213 18.74 -0.62 -6.59
C ASP A 213 17.31 -0.07 -6.37
N ALA A 214 17.20 1.14 -5.81
CA ALA A 214 15.93 1.83 -5.63
C ALA A 214 15.33 2.40 -6.93
N THR A 215 16.09 2.52 -8.02
CA THR A 215 15.66 3.16 -9.29
C THR A 215 14.33 2.60 -9.84
N PRO A 216 14.11 1.27 -9.91
CA PRO A 216 12.84 0.74 -10.41
C PRO A 216 11.64 1.17 -9.54
N CYS A 217 11.78 1.10 -8.21
CA CYS A 217 10.75 1.50 -7.26
C CYS A 217 10.41 2.99 -7.38
N VAL A 218 11.42 3.87 -7.42
CA VAL A 218 11.23 5.32 -7.59
C VAL A 218 10.58 5.65 -8.92
N ARG A 219 10.93 4.93 -10.00
CA ARG A 219 10.30 5.11 -11.32
C ARG A 219 8.83 4.74 -11.32
N ASP A 220 8.46 3.62 -10.68
CA ASP A 220 7.07 3.19 -10.58
C ASP A 220 6.25 4.12 -9.66
N ALA A 221 6.88 4.67 -8.60
CA ALA A 221 6.30 5.69 -7.75
C ALA A 221 6.04 7.00 -8.53
N LEU A 222 7.03 7.46 -9.30
CA LEU A 222 6.90 8.64 -10.14
C LEU A 222 5.78 8.47 -11.18
N ASP A 223 5.70 7.30 -11.82
CA ASP A 223 4.62 6.99 -12.78
C ASP A 223 3.24 7.05 -12.12
N ALA A 224 3.08 6.51 -10.91
CA ALA A 224 1.84 6.60 -10.15
C ALA A 224 1.44 8.05 -9.85
N LEU A 225 2.37 8.87 -9.35
CA LEU A 225 2.14 10.29 -9.04
C LEU A 225 1.77 11.10 -10.29
N ALA A 226 2.50 10.89 -11.40
CA ALA A 226 2.25 11.58 -12.67
C ALA A 226 0.84 11.30 -13.22
N HIS A 227 0.29 10.11 -12.94
CA HIS A 227 -1.02 9.67 -13.42
C HIS A 227 -2.16 9.80 -12.41
N GLY A 228 -1.97 10.56 -11.33
CA GLY A 228 -3.10 11.00 -10.51
C GLY A 228 -3.14 10.46 -9.08
N VAL A 229 -2.31 9.50 -8.72
CA VAL A 229 -2.16 9.07 -7.33
C VAL A 229 -1.63 10.25 -6.51
N GLN A 230 -2.21 10.49 -5.34
CA GLN A 230 -1.84 11.66 -4.53
C GLN A 230 -0.52 11.44 -3.79
N ASN A 231 -0.39 10.26 -3.18
CA ASN A 231 0.78 9.91 -2.38
C ASN A 231 1.25 8.49 -2.69
N VAL A 232 2.57 8.30 -2.69
CA VAL A 232 3.20 6.98 -2.71
C VAL A 232 4.05 6.86 -1.45
N HIS A 233 3.77 5.85 -0.65
CA HIS A 233 4.49 5.55 0.57
C HIS A 233 5.41 4.36 0.37
N LEU A 234 6.61 4.45 0.94
CA LEU A 234 7.52 3.32 1.08
C LEU A 234 7.60 2.96 2.56
N ALA A 235 7.19 1.76 2.92
CA ALA A 235 7.19 1.27 4.30
C ALA A 235 8.12 0.06 4.47
N ASP A 236 8.76 -0.07 5.64
CA ASP A 236 9.72 -1.14 5.92
C ASP A 236 9.01 -2.47 6.17
N ILE A 237 9.20 -3.43 5.27
CA ILE A 237 8.60 -4.77 5.41
C ILE A 237 9.11 -5.56 6.60
N GLY A 238 10.33 -5.27 7.05
CA GLY A 238 10.96 -5.94 8.20
C GLY A 238 10.45 -5.46 9.55
N GLN A 239 9.59 -4.43 9.58
CA GLN A 239 9.09 -3.84 10.81
C GLN A 239 7.60 -4.12 10.97
N PRO A 240 7.18 -4.86 12.02
CA PRO A 240 5.75 -5.05 12.31
C PRO A 240 5.04 -3.70 12.44
N GLU A 241 3.77 -3.66 12.05
CA GLU A 241 2.90 -2.47 12.13
C GLU A 241 3.34 -1.28 11.26
N SER A 242 4.42 -1.41 10.45
CA SER A 242 4.95 -0.31 9.63
C SER A 242 3.93 0.22 8.62
N LEU A 243 3.06 -0.63 8.08
CA LEU A 243 1.98 -0.22 7.18
C LEU A 243 0.97 0.69 7.90
N ILE A 244 0.62 0.35 9.13
CA ILE A 244 -0.30 1.13 9.95
C ILE A 244 0.35 2.41 10.44
N ASP A 245 1.58 2.34 10.91
CA ASP A 245 2.34 3.53 11.32
C ASP A 245 2.45 4.53 10.18
N GLU A 246 2.73 4.07 8.96
CA GLU A 246 2.88 4.93 7.79
C GLU A 246 1.57 5.59 7.35
N LEU A 247 0.45 4.87 7.44
CA LEU A 247 -0.83 5.37 6.94
C LEU A 247 -1.67 6.09 7.99
N LEU A 248 -1.51 5.75 9.27
CA LEU A 248 -2.41 6.17 10.33
C LEU A 248 -1.72 6.98 11.44
N THR A 249 -0.45 7.40 11.25
CA THR A 249 0.24 8.28 12.18
C THR A 249 0.82 9.52 11.49
N GLU A 250 1.08 10.57 12.26
CA GLU A 250 1.63 11.82 11.74
C GLU A 250 3.12 11.69 11.41
N GLU A 251 3.83 10.90 12.20
CA GLU A 251 5.27 10.73 12.05
C GLU A 251 5.61 9.78 10.89
N GLY A 252 4.78 8.75 10.68
CA GLY A 252 5.10 7.65 9.76
C GLY A 252 6.33 6.84 10.19
N SER A 253 6.61 5.74 9.53
CA SER A 253 7.82 4.93 9.76
C SER A 253 8.66 4.72 8.51
N GLY A 254 8.23 5.31 7.40
CA GLY A 254 8.81 5.14 6.08
C GLY A 254 9.10 6.44 5.37
N MET A 255 8.83 6.46 4.08
CA MET A 255 9.07 7.62 3.21
C MET A 255 7.83 7.92 2.37
N VAL A 256 7.54 9.20 2.15
CA VAL A 256 6.39 9.65 1.37
C VAL A 256 6.82 10.45 0.16
N PHE A 257 6.33 10.04 -0.99
CA PHE A 257 6.41 10.81 -2.23
C PHE A 257 5.04 11.39 -2.55
N CYS A 258 4.98 12.65 -2.96
CA CYS A 258 3.73 13.35 -3.13
C CYS A 258 3.61 13.99 -4.49
N ARG A 259 2.41 13.98 -5.05
CA ARG A 259 2.13 14.57 -6.35
C ARG A 259 2.38 16.08 -6.37
N ARG A 260 2.11 16.78 -5.25
CA ARG A 260 2.39 18.20 -5.06
C ARG A 260 3.60 18.35 -4.17
N GLY A 261 4.52 19.24 -4.53
CA GLY A 261 5.79 19.38 -3.80
C GLY A 261 5.62 19.79 -2.34
N HIS A 262 6.73 19.73 -1.61
CA HIS A 262 6.85 19.91 -0.15
C HIS A 262 6.08 21.10 0.46
N THR A 263 5.99 22.22 -0.26
CA THR A 263 5.30 23.44 0.23
C THR A 263 3.78 23.26 0.35
N ASP A 264 3.19 22.46 -0.52
CA ASP A 264 1.74 22.21 -0.50
C ASP A 264 1.34 21.16 0.54
N LEU A 265 2.22 20.18 0.80
CA LEU A 265 1.97 19.14 1.81
C LEU A 265 1.88 19.68 3.22
N LEU A 266 2.84 20.51 3.64
CA LEU A 266 2.79 21.12 4.96
C LEU A 266 1.56 22.02 5.11
N SER A 267 1.08 22.62 4.02
CA SER A 267 -0.16 23.40 4.01
C SER A 267 -1.40 22.52 3.97
N GLU A 268 -1.42 21.41 3.23
CA GLU A 268 -2.53 20.47 3.19
C GLU A 268 -2.60 19.62 4.45
N THR A 269 -1.48 19.13 4.97
CA THR A 269 -1.44 18.43 6.26
C THR A 269 -1.92 19.37 7.37
N ARG A 270 -1.46 20.62 7.39
CA ARG A 270 -1.96 21.62 8.33
C ARG A 270 -3.42 21.98 8.13
N ARG A 271 -3.93 22.09 6.88
CA ARG A 271 -5.35 22.27 6.58
C ARG A 271 -6.13 21.04 6.99
N TYR A 272 -5.64 19.85 6.69
CA TYR A 272 -6.26 18.59 7.05
C TYR A 272 -6.40 18.46 8.56
N PHE A 273 -5.36 18.79 9.34
CA PHE A 273 -5.41 18.83 10.80
C PHE A 273 -6.25 19.99 11.32
N ALA A 274 -6.25 21.14 10.66
CA ALA A 274 -7.09 22.28 11.03
C ALA A 274 -8.57 21.98 10.75
N ASP A 275 -8.90 21.37 9.61
CA ASP A 275 -10.27 20.99 9.24
C ASP A 275 -10.76 19.82 10.10
N SER A 276 -9.93 18.82 10.37
CA SER A 276 -10.24 17.72 11.28
C SER A 276 -10.37 18.18 12.73
N ALA A 277 -9.52 19.11 13.18
CA ALA A 277 -9.64 19.74 14.49
C ALA A 277 -10.88 20.67 14.58
N CYS A 278 -11.29 21.29 13.47
CA CYS A 278 -12.51 22.08 13.39
C CYS A 278 -13.75 21.19 13.47
N VAL A 279 -13.77 20.05 12.75
CA VAL A 279 -14.86 19.05 12.84
C VAL A 279 -14.98 18.47 14.25
N LEU A 280 -13.85 18.22 14.92
CA LEU A 280 -13.85 17.77 16.32
C LEU A 280 -14.29 18.91 17.27
N ARG A 281 -14.05 20.17 16.94
CA ARG A 281 -14.50 21.33 17.72
C ARG A 281 -16.00 21.60 17.55
N ASP A 282 -16.51 21.47 16.33
CA ASP A 282 -17.92 21.76 16.00
C ASP A 282 -18.84 20.54 16.25
N GLY A 283 -18.31 19.32 16.16
CA GLY A 283 -19.05 18.07 16.46
C GLY A 283 -19.18 17.74 17.94
N PHE A 284 -18.35 18.33 18.81
CA PHE A 284 -18.41 18.21 20.26
C PHE A 284 -18.61 19.57 20.94
N SER A 285 -19.59 20.34 20.52
CA SER A 285 -20.18 21.32 21.41
C SER A 285 -21.02 20.57 22.45
N VAL A 286 -20.35 19.94 23.39
CA VAL A 286 -20.98 19.50 24.64
C VAL A 286 -21.43 20.76 25.33
N GLU A 287 -22.71 21.07 25.27
CA GLU A 287 -23.34 21.95 26.24
C GLU A 287 -22.93 21.47 27.62
N ARG A 288 -22.02 22.19 28.26
CA ARG A 288 -21.71 22.00 29.67
C ARG A 288 -22.96 22.38 30.44
N LYS A 289 -23.83 21.42 30.69
CA LYS A 289 -24.86 21.58 31.73
C LYS A 289 -24.13 21.86 33.04
N PRO A 290 -24.53 22.90 33.78
CA PRO A 290 -23.90 23.20 35.07
C PRO A 290 -24.09 22.02 36.01
N VAL A 291 -22.98 21.53 36.58
CA VAL A 291 -22.99 20.50 37.61
C VAL A 291 -23.67 21.15 38.85
N VAL A 292 -24.89 20.75 39.10
CA VAL A 292 -25.56 21.07 40.35
C VAL A 292 -24.84 20.29 41.45
N ARG A 293 -24.11 20.97 42.32
CA ARG A 293 -23.59 20.35 43.55
C ARG A 293 -24.74 20.23 44.54
N PHE A 294 -25.03 19.02 44.97
CA PHE A 294 -25.75 18.71 46.19
C PHE A 294 -24.76 18.60 47.34
#